data_5b9012fb1ba1e69abcf771f5de7dcf53
#
_entry.id   5b9012fb1ba1e69abcf771f5de7dcf53
#
_cell.length_a   1.000
_cell.length_b   1.000
_cell.length_c   1.000
_cell.angle_alpha   90.00
_cell.angle_beta   90.00
_cell.angle_gamma   90.00
#
_symmetry.space_group_name_H-M   'P 1'
#
loop_
_entity.id
_entity.type
_entity.pdbx_description
1 polymer ?
#
loop_
_entity_poly.entity_id
_entity_poly.type
_entity_poly.pdbx_seq_one_letter_code
_entity_poly.pdbx_strand_id
1 'polypeptide(L)'
;MLYYAGIGSRETPKEFLNLFTRVAKYLSTKDCVLRSGGAKGSDQAFESGAIHKEIYLPWKGFEGNNSNLIVKDERAFEIAEKYHPRWAYLSQGARKLQARNSHQILGKDLNSPSDFVICWTKGGKGSGGTGQAIRIAKDYNIPVFDCGKYSDVKECAIELKKFLDEILEEE
;
A
#
# COMPACT_ATOMS: atom_id res chain seq x y z
N MET A 1 9.86 14.87 5.62
CA MET A 1 8.57 14.26 5.22
C MET A 1 8.82 12.93 4.51
N LEU A 2 8.22 11.87 4.98
CA LEU A 2 8.31 10.56 4.37
C LEU A 2 6.98 10.15 3.74
N TYR A 3 7.04 9.28 2.73
CA TYR A 3 5.86 8.71 2.09
C TYR A 3 5.88 7.20 2.29
N TYR A 4 4.74 6.61 2.64
CA TYR A 4 4.65 5.17 2.81
C TYR A 4 3.42 4.62 2.11
N ALA A 5 3.53 3.39 1.60
CA ALA A 5 2.39 2.68 1.06
C ALA A 5 1.76 1.84 2.17
N GLY A 6 0.51 2.12 2.49
CA GLY A 6 -0.29 1.31 3.42
C GLY A 6 -1.33 0.57 2.60
N ILE A 7 -1.13 -0.71 2.39
CA ILE A 7 -1.91 -1.50 1.44
C ILE A 7 -2.14 -2.92 1.98
N GLY A 8 -2.98 -3.69 1.32
CA GLY A 8 -3.17 -5.08 1.70
C GLY A 8 -4.45 -5.68 1.16
N SER A 9 -4.69 -6.91 1.57
CA SER A 9 -5.81 -7.72 1.14
C SER A 9 -7.14 -7.22 1.69
N ARG A 10 -8.22 -7.47 0.94
CA ARG A 10 -9.60 -7.30 1.44
C ARG A 10 -9.91 -8.29 2.55
N GLU A 11 -9.16 -9.39 2.64
CA GLU A 11 -9.34 -10.45 3.64
C GLU A 11 -8.56 -10.22 4.93
N THR A 12 -7.94 -9.06 5.09
CA THR A 12 -7.15 -8.73 6.28
C THR A 12 -8.02 -8.86 7.54
N PRO A 13 -7.57 -9.64 8.55
CA PRO A 13 -8.34 -9.81 9.77
C PRO A 13 -8.56 -8.50 10.52
N LYS A 14 -9.69 -8.42 11.22
CA LYS A 14 -10.12 -7.18 11.90
C LYS A 14 -9.07 -6.63 12.87
N GLU A 15 -8.39 -7.48 13.59
CA GLU A 15 -7.36 -7.06 14.55
C GLU A 15 -6.19 -6.36 13.87
N PHE A 16 -5.84 -6.79 12.65
CA PHE A 16 -4.81 -6.12 11.85
C PHE A 16 -5.34 -4.84 11.23
N LEU A 17 -6.62 -4.80 10.84
CA LEU A 17 -7.24 -3.55 10.38
C LEU A 17 -7.19 -2.48 11.48
N ASN A 18 -7.50 -2.87 12.72
CA ASN A 18 -7.42 -1.95 13.86
C ASN A 18 -5.99 -1.46 14.08
N LEU A 19 -5.02 -2.36 13.94
CA LEU A 19 -3.60 -2.00 14.03
C LEU A 19 -3.24 -0.96 12.97
N PHE A 20 -3.68 -1.17 11.72
CA PHE A 20 -3.36 -0.26 10.61
C PHE A 20 -3.92 1.14 10.82
N THR A 21 -5.14 1.24 11.36
CA THR A 21 -5.73 2.54 11.70
C THR A 21 -4.89 3.26 12.76
N ARG A 22 -4.44 2.55 13.79
CA ARG A 22 -3.59 3.12 14.84
C ARG A 22 -2.22 3.53 14.32
N VAL A 23 -1.63 2.69 13.47
CA VAL A 23 -0.32 2.96 12.87
C VAL A 23 -0.39 4.21 11.97
N ALA A 24 -1.44 4.32 11.18
CA ALA A 24 -1.63 5.49 10.32
C ALA A 24 -1.75 6.78 11.15
N LYS A 25 -2.47 6.74 12.28
CA LYS A 25 -2.55 7.89 13.20
C LYS A 25 -1.18 8.25 13.74
N TYR A 26 -0.44 7.25 14.20
CA TYR A 26 0.91 7.45 14.72
C TYR A 26 1.83 8.07 13.69
N LEU A 27 1.83 7.54 12.46
CA LEU A 27 2.67 8.04 11.38
C LEU A 27 2.30 9.46 10.96
N SER A 28 1.02 9.84 11.09
CA SER A 28 0.61 11.23 10.88
C SER A 28 1.28 12.19 11.85
N THR A 29 1.58 11.75 13.06
CA THR A 29 2.31 12.58 14.04
C THR A 29 3.81 12.66 13.74
N LYS A 30 4.31 11.82 12.83
CA LYS A 30 5.73 11.75 12.45
C LYS A 30 5.99 12.32 11.05
N ASP A 31 5.10 13.16 10.56
CA ASP A 31 5.22 13.82 9.25
C ASP A 31 5.32 12.82 8.09
N CYS A 32 4.55 11.74 8.17
CA CYS A 32 4.48 10.73 7.12
C CYS A 32 3.17 10.86 6.35
N VAL A 33 3.24 10.75 5.03
CA VAL A 33 2.09 10.80 4.13
C VAL A 33 1.76 9.38 3.66
N LEU A 34 0.51 8.99 3.81
CA LEU A 34 0.01 7.70 3.34
C LEU A 34 -0.21 7.72 1.83
N ARG A 35 0.20 6.65 1.15
CA ARG A 35 -0.19 6.33 -0.22
C ARG A 35 -0.97 5.02 -0.17
N SER A 36 -2.24 5.05 -0.57
CA SER A 36 -3.10 3.87 -0.54
C SER A 36 -4.08 3.87 -1.71
N GLY A 37 -4.95 2.89 -1.78
CA GLY A 37 -5.75 2.63 -2.98
C GLY A 37 -7.26 2.59 -2.81
N GLY A 38 -7.78 2.89 -1.64
CA GLY A 38 -9.22 2.99 -1.40
C GLY A 38 -9.99 1.67 -1.39
N ALA A 39 -9.33 0.53 -1.52
CA ALA A 39 -10.00 -0.77 -1.51
C ALA A 39 -10.48 -1.14 -0.10
N LYS A 40 -11.50 -1.99 -0.02
CA LYS A 40 -11.97 -2.52 1.26
C LYS A 40 -10.85 -3.28 1.95
N GLY A 41 -10.88 -3.29 3.28
CA GLY A 41 -9.88 -3.97 4.09
C GLY A 41 -8.73 -3.07 4.46
N SER A 42 -7.50 -3.50 4.22
CA SER A 42 -6.30 -2.79 4.64
C SER A 42 -6.24 -1.34 4.17
N ASP A 43 -6.52 -1.08 2.88
CA ASP A 43 -6.44 0.27 2.33
C ASP A 43 -7.32 1.25 3.12
N GLN A 44 -8.59 0.89 3.32
CA GLN A 44 -9.53 1.75 4.04
C GLN A 44 -9.16 1.90 5.52
N ALA A 45 -8.56 0.88 6.12
CA ALA A 45 -8.12 0.95 7.51
C ALA A 45 -6.99 1.97 7.67
N PHE A 46 -6.00 1.97 6.79
CA PHE A 46 -4.94 2.97 6.79
C PHE A 46 -5.52 4.37 6.53
N GLU A 47 -6.35 4.49 5.53
CA GLU A 47 -6.96 5.77 5.16
C GLU A 47 -7.73 6.38 6.32
N SER A 48 -8.47 5.57 7.06
CA SER A 48 -9.26 5.98 8.22
C SER A 48 -8.42 6.65 9.32
N GLY A 49 -7.16 6.23 9.47
CA GLY A 49 -6.27 6.80 10.51
C GLY A 49 -5.39 7.94 10.03
N ALA A 50 -5.14 8.04 8.73
CA ALA A 50 -4.19 9.01 8.20
C ALA A 50 -4.80 10.40 8.05
N ILE A 51 -4.03 11.44 8.42
CA ILE A 51 -4.40 12.84 8.22
C ILE A 51 -3.92 13.31 6.85
N HIS A 52 -2.65 13.01 6.52
CA HIS A 52 -2.06 13.37 5.23
C HIS A 52 -1.99 12.13 4.35
N LYS A 53 -2.64 12.18 3.19
CA LYS A 53 -2.78 10.98 2.36
C LYS A 53 -2.96 11.30 0.89
N GLU A 54 -2.46 10.40 0.05
CA GLU A 54 -2.70 10.34 -1.38
C GLU A 54 -3.39 9.02 -1.67
N ILE A 55 -4.67 9.08 -2.04
CA ILE A 55 -5.46 7.89 -2.33
C ILE A 55 -5.60 7.75 -3.84
N TYR A 56 -4.98 6.72 -4.40
CA TYR A 56 -4.96 6.46 -5.84
C TYR A 56 -6.06 5.49 -6.22
N LEU A 57 -6.94 5.91 -7.12
CA LEU A 57 -8.10 5.12 -7.51
C LEU A 57 -7.96 4.56 -8.93
N PRO A 58 -8.50 3.36 -9.19
CA PRO A 58 -8.50 2.80 -10.53
C PRO A 58 -9.47 3.50 -11.46
N TRP A 59 -10.54 4.08 -10.91
CA TRP A 59 -11.52 4.90 -11.61
C TRP A 59 -12.22 5.82 -10.62
N LYS A 60 -12.86 6.85 -11.17
CA LYS A 60 -13.55 7.84 -10.34
C LYS A 60 -14.65 7.17 -9.52
N GLY A 61 -14.70 7.50 -8.22
CA GLY A 61 -15.74 7.01 -7.31
C GLY A 61 -15.55 5.57 -6.84
N PHE A 62 -14.39 4.96 -7.10
CA PHE A 62 -14.11 3.60 -6.64
C PHE A 62 -14.38 3.47 -5.14
N GLU A 63 -15.21 2.48 -4.77
CA GLU A 63 -15.61 2.23 -3.37
C GLU A 63 -16.19 3.48 -2.68
N GLY A 64 -16.83 4.38 -3.44
CA GLY A 64 -17.40 5.62 -2.91
C GLY A 64 -16.38 6.70 -2.55
N ASN A 65 -15.13 6.52 -2.91
CA ASN A 65 -14.06 7.46 -2.57
C ASN A 65 -14.06 8.66 -3.52
N ASN A 66 -13.90 9.86 -2.97
CA ASN A 66 -13.95 11.11 -3.73
C ASN A 66 -12.56 11.62 -4.16
N SER A 67 -11.51 10.82 -4.02
CA SER A 67 -10.18 11.23 -4.43
C SER A 67 -10.14 11.56 -5.92
N ASN A 68 -9.37 12.58 -6.28
CA ASN A 68 -9.14 12.98 -7.66
C ASN A 68 -7.88 12.34 -8.26
N LEU A 69 -7.16 11.53 -7.48
CA LEU A 69 -5.95 10.85 -7.95
C LEU A 69 -6.34 9.55 -8.65
N ILE A 70 -6.76 9.66 -9.89
CA ILE A 70 -7.23 8.52 -10.69
C ILE A 70 -6.13 8.14 -11.68
N VAL A 71 -5.85 6.84 -11.78
CA VAL A 71 -4.81 6.36 -12.68
C VAL A 71 -5.15 6.69 -14.14
N LYS A 72 -4.24 7.38 -14.83
CA LYS A 72 -4.40 7.78 -16.24
C LYS A 72 -3.09 7.63 -17.02
N ASP A 73 -1.97 7.73 -16.33
CA ASP A 73 -0.65 7.72 -16.94
C ASP A 73 -0.34 6.35 -17.55
N GLU A 74 -0.05 6.31 -18.84
CA GLU A 74 0.28 5.07 -19.52
C GLU A 74 1.48 4.36 -18.91
N ARG A 75 2.43 5.12 -18.36
CA ARG A 75 3.61 4.55 -17.69
C ARG A 75 3.20 3.70 -16.49
N ALA A 76 2.10 4.04 -15.80
CA ALA A 76 1.60 3.26 -14.67
C ALA A 76 1.16 1.88 -15.13
N PHE A 77 0.54 1.78 -16.32
CA PHE A 77 0.13 0.52 -16.92
C PHE A 77 1.33 -0.30 -17.39
N GLU A 78 2.33 0.36 -17.96
CA GLU A 78 3.56 -0.30 -18.40
C GLU A 78 4.32 -0.91 -17.21
N ILE A 79 4.42 -0.17 -16.11
CA ILE A 79 5.04 -0.67 -14.88
C ILE A 79 4.25 -1.87 -14.35
N ALA A 80 2.92 -1.75 -14.29
CA ALA A 80 2.08 -2.84 -13.81
C ALA A 80 2.25 -4.10 -14.65
N GLU A 81 2.29 -3.96 -15.96
CA GLU A 81 2.50 -5.07 -16.88
C GLU A 81 3.83 -5.78 -16.63
N LYS A 82 4.89 -5.01 -16.43
CA LYS A 82 6.24 -5.55 -16.18
C LYS A 82 6.25 -6.47 -14.96
N TYR A 83 5.49 -6.14 -13.92
CA TYR A 83 5.53 -6.85 -12.66
C TYR A 83 4.38 -7.83 -12.44
N HIS A 84 3.45 -7.94 -13.39
CA HIS A 84 2.32 -8.85 -13.27
C HIS A 84 2.47 -10.04 -14.24
N PRO A 85 2.69 -11.26 -13.72
CA PRO A 85 3.00 -12.43 -14.56
C PRO A 85 1.85 -12.86 -15.46
N ARG A 86 0.62 -12.42 -15.19
CA ARG A 86 -0.58 -12.83 -15.94
C ARG A 86 -1.30 -11.64 -16.57
N TRP A 87 -0.58 -10.59 -16.89
CA TRP A 87 -1.16 -9.35 -17.42
C TRP A 87 -2.08 -9.58 -18.62
N ALA A 88 -1.67 -10.45 -19.53
CA ALA A 88 -2.45 -10.73 -20.76
C ALA A 88 -3.84 -11.27 -20.48
N TYR A 89 -4.04 -11.89 -19.32
CA TYR A 89 -5.32 -12.49 -18.93
C TYR A 89 -6.20 -11.57 -18.10
N LEU A 90 -5.73 -10.38 -17.79
CA LEU A 90 -6.48 -9.45 -16.94
C LEU A 90 -7.53 -8.69 -17.75
N SER A 91 -8.70 -8.46 -17.13
CA SER A 91 -9.71 -7.57 -17.68
C SER A 91 -9.22 -6.13 -17.63
N GLN A 92 -9.90 -5.24 -18.34
CA GLN A 92 -9.60 -3.81 -18.32
C GLN A 92 -9.66 -3.24 -16.90
N GLY A 93 -10.69 -3.62 -16.13
CA GLY A 93 -10.82 -3.17 -14.73
C GLY A 93 -9.68 -3.67 -13.86
N ALA A 94 -9.31 -4.94 -14.01
CA ALA A 94 -8.20 -5.51 -13.25
C ALA A 94 -6.87 -4.81 -13.59
N ARG A 95 -6.65 -4.46 -14.85
CA ARG A 95 -5.45 -3.72 -15.26
C ARG A 95 -5.40 -2.34 -14.62
N LYS A 96 -6.55 -1.66 -14.53
CA LYS A 96 -6.62 -0.36 -13.86
C LYS A 96 -6.30 -0.47 -12.37
N LEU A 97 -6.79 -1.52 -11.72
CA LEU A 97 -6.47 -1.79 -10.31
C LEU A 97 -4.96 -1.99 -10.12
N GLN A 98 -4.34 -2.77 -11.00
CA GLN A 98 -2.89 -3.01 -10.92
C GLN A 98 -2.08 -1.77 -11.28
N ALA A 99 -2.49 -1.01 -12.27
CA ALA A 99 -1.81 0.23 -12.66
C ALA A 99 -1.83 1.26 -11.52
N ARG A 100 -2.95 1.35 -10.80
CA ARG A 100 -3.08 2.21 -9.63
C ARG A 100 -2.04 1.86 -8.57
N ASN A 101 -1.70 0.58 -8.42
CA ASN A 101 -0.67 0.13 -7.47
C ASN A 101 0.70 0.74 -7.76
N SER A 102 1.00 1.02 -9.03
CA SER A 102 2.26 1.66 -9.40
C SER A 102 2.43 3.01 -8.71
N HIS A 103 1.36 3.78 -8.61
CA HIS A 103 1.38 5.08 -7.93
C HIS A 103 1.54 4.96 -6.42
N GLN A 104 1.00 3.92 -5.81
CA GLN A 104 1.16 3.70 -4.36
C GLN A 104 2.62 3.51 -4.00
N ILE A 105 3.38 2.88 -4.86
CA ILE A 105 4.78 2.58 -4.62
C ILE A 105 5.69 3.68 -5.14
N LEU A 106 5.40 4.26 -6.30
CA LEU A 106 6.30 5.19 -6.98
C LEU A 106 5.81 6.65 -7.02
N GLY A 107 4.68 6.93 -6.40
CA GLY A 107 4.16 8.28 -6.29
C GLY A 107 3.37 8.76 -7.49
N LYS A 108 2.91 9.99 -7.43
CA LYS A 108 2.06 10.59 -8.44
C LYS A 108 2.76 10.68 -9.80
N ASP A 109 4.04 11.00 -9.80
CA ASP A 109 4.85 11.14 -11.02
C ASP A 109 5.56 9.85 -11.42
N LEU A 110 5.37 8.77 -10.67
CA LEU A 110 6.01 7.47 -10.86
C LEU A 110 7.55 7.53 -10.75
N ASN A 111 8.06 8.60 -10.18
CA ASN A 111 9.50 8.82 -10.02
C ASN A 111 9.84 9.29 -8.59
N SER A 112 8.93 9.06 -7.66
CA SER A 112 9.08 9.43 -6.25
C SER A 112 8.78 8.23 -5.37
N PRO A 113 9.70 7.25 -5.30
CA PRO A 113 9.46 6.00 -4.57
C PRO A 113 9.03 6.24 -3.13
N SER A 114 8.08 5.46 -2.66
CA SER A 114 7.71 5.43 -1.26
C SER A 114 8.90 5.00 -0.42
N ASP A 115 9.01 5.53 0.78
CA ASP A 115 10.15 5.25 1.65
C ASP A 115 10.05 3.87 2.30
N PHE A 116 8.83 3.38 2.50
CA PHE A 116 8.58 2.03 3.02
C PHE A 116 7.15 1.59 2.71
N VAL A 117 6.89 0.31 2.92
CA VAL A 117 5.57 -0.30 2.69
C VAL A 117 5.16 -1.07 3.95
N ILE A 118 3.92 -0.87 4.38
CA ILE A 118 3.30 -1.70 5.41
C ILE A 118 2.11 -2.37 4.75
N CYS A 119 2.00 -3.69 4.88
CA CYS A 119 0.93 -4.42 4.23
C CYS A 119 0.50 -5.66 5.01
N TRP A 120 -0.54 -6.29 4.54
CA TRP A 120 -0.96 -7.62 4.98
C TRP A 120 -1.28 -8.46 3.74
N THR A 121 -0.61 -9.60 3.61
CA THR A 121 -0.98 -10.62 2.61
C THR A 121 -1.24 -11.92 3.33
N LYS A 122 -2.08 -12.77 2.76
CA LYS A 122 -2.45 -14.04 3.36
C LYS A 122 -1.22 -14.91 3.60
N GLY A 123 -0.99 -15.27 4.87
CA GLY A 123 0.19 -16.04 5.25
C GLY A 123 1.51 -15.33 5.04
N GLY A 124 1.50 -14.04 4.73
CA GLY A 124 2.72 -13.28 4.45
C GLY A 124 3.43 -13.72 3.17
N LYS A 125 2.69 -14.31 2.24
CA LYS A 125 3.26 -14.90 1.01
C LYS A 125 3.35 -13.92 -0.15
N GLY A 126 2.90 -12.70 0.02
CA GLY A 126 2.94 -11.70 -1.05
C GLY A 126 2.04 -12.05 -2.22
N SER A 127 0.91 -12.69 -1.97
CA SER A 127 -0.03 -13.10 -3.02
C SER A 127 -1.08 -12.02 -3.31
N GLY A 128 -1.88 -12.23 -4.36
CA GLY A 128 -2.96 -11.32 -4.74
C GLY A 128 -2.48 -10.02 -5.37
N GLY A 129 -3.37 -9.04 -5.42
CA GLY A 129 -3.07 -7.72 -5.99
C GLY A 129 -1.98 -6.97 -5.23
N THR A 130 -1.95 -7.14 -3.91
CA THR A 130 -0.90 -6.56 -3.07
C THR A 130 0.47 -7.12 -3.42
N GLY A 131 0.52 -8.38 -3.84
CA GLY A 131 1.79 -9.01 -4.23
C GLY A 131 2.49 -8.32 -5.39
N GLN A 132 1.73 -7.79 -6.33
CA GLN A 132 2.30 -7.04 -7.45
C GLN A 132 2.97 -5.75 -6.95
N ALA A 133 2.32 -5.05 -6.03
CA ALA A 133 2.91 -3.85 -5.41
C ALA A 133 4.20 -4.19 -4.65
N ILE A 134 4.21 -5.33 -3.94
CA ILE A 134 5.41 -5.80 -3.23
C ILE A 134 6.56 -6.08 -4.21
N ARG A 135 6.27 -6.66 -5.37
CA ARG A 135 7.31 -6.92 -6.38
C ARG A 135 7.93 -5.63 -6.90
N ILE A 136 7.11 -4.60 -7.12
CA ILE A 136 7.62 -3.28 -7.52
C ILE A 136 8.53 -2.73 -6.40
N ALA A 137 8.05 -2.76 -5.16
CA ALA A 137 8.81 -2.24 -4.02
C ALA A 137 10.17 -2.92 -3.88
N LYS A 138 10.21 -4.24 -4.01
CA LYS A 138 11.45 -5.01 -3.90
C LYS A 138 12.45 -4.64 -4.99
N ASP A 139 11.98 -4.43 -6.20
CA ASP A 139 12.84 -4.06 -7.32
C ASP A 139 13.46 -2.66 -7.13
N TYR A 140 12.76 -1.79 -6.41
CA TYR A 140 13.24 -0.44 -6.09
C TYR A 140 13.95 -0.37 -4.73
N ASN A 141 14.21 -1.53 -4.10
CA ASN A 141 14.87 -1.62 -2.79
C ASN A 141 14.11 -0.86 -1.69
N ILE A 142 12.79 -0.83 -1.77
CA ILE A 142 11.95 -0.20 -0.76
C ILE A 142 11.67 -1.23 0.35
N PRO A 143 11.93 -0.91 1.63
CA PRO A 143 11.63 -1.82 2.74
C PRO A 143 10.14 -2.15 2.82
N VAL A 144 9.82 -3.43 2.98
CA VAL A 144 8.44 -3.92 3.07
C VAL A 144 8.26 -4.68 4.38
N PHE A 145 7.23 -4.32 5.14
CA PHE A 145 6.82 -5.04 6.33
C PHE A 145 5.45 -5.69 6.07
N ASP A 146 5.43 -7.00 5.94
CA ASP A 146 4.19 -7.75 5.70
C ASP A 146 3.68 -8.35 7.01
N CYS A 147 2.62 -7.76 7.55
CA CYS A 147 2.01 -8.19 8.80
C CYS A 147 1.37 -9.58 8.68
N GLY A 148 1.13 -10.06 7.47
CA GLY A 148 0.59 -11.39 7.24
C GLY A 148 1.51 -12.52 7.67
N LYS A 149 2.78 -12.22 7.93
CA LYS A 149 3.74 -13.19 8.46
C LYS A 149 3.52 -13.51 9.93
N TYR A 150 2.67 -12.74 10.60
CA TYR A 150 2.41 -12.88 12.03
C TYR A 150 0.99 -13.38 12.26
N SER A 151 0.84 -14.37 13.14
CA SER A 151 -0.48 -14.83 13.57
C SER A 151 -1.00 -14.02 14.76
N ASP A 152 -0.09 -13.49 15.58
CA ASP A 152 -0.43 -12.69 16.75
C ASP A 152 -0.22 -11.20 16.46
N VAL A 153 -1.30 -10.42 16.56
CA VAL A 153 -1.26 -8.99 16.29
C VAL A 153 -0.36 -8.22 17.26
N LYS A 154 -0.26 -8.69 18.51
CA LYS A 154 0.60 -8.04 19.52
C LYS A 154 2.07 -8.19 19.18
N GLU A 155 2.47 -9.40 18.77
CA GLU A 155 3.83 -9.67 18.32
C GLU A 155 4.14 -8.84 17.07
N CYS A 156 3.20 -8.80 16.13
CA CYS A 156 3.33 -7.99 14.92
C CYS A 156 3.54 -6.53 15.26
N ALA A 157 2.75 -5.98 16.19
CA ALA A 157 2.84 -4.57 16.57
C ALA A 157 4.22 -4.23 17.15
N ILE A 158 4.79 -5.12 17.95
CA ILE A 158 6.13 -4.93 18.53
C ILE A 158 7.19 -4.89 17.42
N GLU A 159 7.15 -5.84 16.50
CA GLU A 159 8.12 -5.90 15.40
C GLU A 159 7.93 -4.75 14.41
N LEU A 160 6.69 -4.35 14.15
CA LEU A 160 6.40 -3.21 13.29
C LEU A 160 6.97 -1.92 13.90
N LYS A 161 6.84 -1.75 15.23
CA LYS A 161 7.40 -0.58 15.90
C LYS A 161 8.90 -0.50 15.73
N LYS A 162 9.60 -1.64 15.84
CA LYS A 162 11.04 -1.71 15.61
C LYS A 162 11.40 -1.31 14.19
N PHE A 163 10.65 -1.84 13.21
CA PHE A 163 10.84 -1.51 11.80
C PHE A 163 10.68 0.00 11.56
N LEU A 164 9.64 0.60 12.13
CA LEU A 164 9.37 2.02 11.97
C LEU A 164 10.41 2.89 12.69
N ASP A 165 10.85 2.48 13.87
CA ASP A 165 11.86 3.23 14.61
C ASP A 165 13.16 3.33 13.82
N GLU A 166 13.59 2.26 13.18
CA GLU A 166 14.80 2.27 12.35
C GLU A 166 14.67 3.26 11.19
N ILE A 167 13.51 3.27 10.51
CA ILE A 167 13.28 4.17 9.37
C ILE A 167 13.19 5.63 9.83
N LEU A 168 12.46 5.89 10.91
CA LEU A 168 12.24 7.26 11.39
C LEU A 168 13.49 7.87 12.03
N GLU A 169 14.35 7.06 12.61
CA GLU A 169 15.61 7.53 13.23
C GLU A 169 16.67 7.87 12.18
N GLU A 170 16.61 7.27 10.99
CA GLU A 170 17.57 7.56 9.91
C GLU A 170 17.33 8.92 9.24
N GLU A 171 16.24 9.57 9.57
CA GLU A 171 15.95 10.92 9.13
C GLU A 171 16.61 11.93 10.07
#